data_b91d45960efacf8be1b93264b1c26844
#
_entry.id   b91d45960efacf8be1b93264b1c26844
#
_cell.length_a   1.000
_cell.length_b   1.000
_cell.length_c   1.000
_cell.angle_alpha   90.00
_cell.angle_beta   90.00
_cell.angle_gamma   90.00
#
_symmetry.space_group_name_H-M   'P 1'
#
loop_
_entity.id
_entity.type
_entity.pdbx_description
1 polymer ?
#
loop_
_entity_poly.entity_id
_entity_poly.type
_entity_poly.pdbx_seq_one_letter_code
_entity_poly.pdbx_strand_id
1 'polypeptide(L)'
;AYADSGIHPEKIDYVECHATGTPLGDKVELNSMETFFGKHDAKPKIGSVKSNLGHMLTAAGMGGMTKVILAMKHGMIPPTINVESPMESGDGGISSDLIVRETCSWPHQREQKHSTVSAFGFGGTNAHLLFDRLPDETLLKAEKSELPRMAILGMDGIFGPCNGLDSLYETFFEGKSHTEPLPLKRWKGFEQDTELLSKYGLKTETLN
;
A
#
# COMPACT_ATOMS: atom_id res chain seq x y z
N ALA A 1 9.41 -15.63 0.41
CA ALA A 1 8.29 -15.29 -0.49
C ALA A 1 8.66 -15.53 -1.96
N TYR A 2 9.67 -14.83 -2.52
CA TYR A 2 10.03 -14.98 -3.95
C TYR A 2 10.49 -16.40 -4.31
N ALA A 3 11.36 -17.00 -3.50
CA ALA A 3 11.82 -18.37 -3.73
C ALA A 3 10.66 -19.38 -3.72
N ASP A 4 9.71 -19.19 -2.81
CA ASP A 4 8.55 -20.11 -2.66
C ASP A 4 7.53 -19.94 -3.77
N SER A 5 7.37 -18.70 -4.29
CA SER A 5 6.41 -18.40 -5.36
C SER A 5 6.94 -18.78 -6.77
N GLY A 6 8.25 -18.89 -6.93
CA GLY A 6 8.89 -19.03 -8.23
C GLY A 6 8.83 -17.77 -9.10
N ILE A 7 8.34 -16.64 -8.56
CA ILE A 7 8.28 -15.36 -9.29
C ILE A 7 9.63 -14.66 -9.17
N HIS A 8 10.27 -14.42 -10.30
CA HIS A 8 11.54 -13.72 -10.34
C HIS A 8 11.35 -12.21 -10.07
N PRO A 9 12.20 -11.55 -9.26
CA PRO A 9 12.06 -10.12 -8.93
C PRO A 9 11.93 -9.17 -10.13
N GLU A 10 12.57 -9.46 -11.25
CA GLU A 10 12.46 -8.69 -12.51
C GLU A 10 11.04 -8.66 -13.09
N LYS A 11 10.17 -9.58 -12.66
CA LYS A 11 8.78 -9.64 -13.14
C LYS A 11 7.84 -8.78 -12.32
N ILE A 12 8.29 -8.24 -11.19
CA ILE A 12 7.46 -7.40 -10.34
C ILE A 12 7.25 -6.05 -11.01
N ASP A 13 6.01 -5.72 -11.28
CA ASP A 13 5.61 -4.49 -11.93
C ASP A 13 5.38 -3.36 -10.93
N TYR A 14 4.83 -3.69 -9.75
CA TYR A 14 4.45 -2.72 -8.73
C TYR A 14 4.68 -3.25 -7.31
N VAL A 15 5.15 -2.37 -6.43
CA VAL A 15 5.28 -2.61 -4.99
C VAL A 15 4.40 -1.63 -4.23
N GLU A 16 3.40 -2.14 -3.54
CA GLU A 16 2.67 -1.40 -2.52
C GLU A 16 3.50 -1.40 -1.25
N CYS A 17 4.11 -0.27 -0.95
CA CYS A 17 5.03 -0.09 0.16
C CYS A 17 4.29 0.01 1.50
N HIS A 18 4.99 -0.32 2.58
CA HIS A 18 4.51 0.02 3.91
C HIS A 18 4.44 1.54 4.09
N ALA A 19 5.48 2.27 3.72
CA ALA A 19 5.59 3.72 3.58
C ALA A 19 4.62 4.52 4.47
N THR A 20 5.02 4.74 5.73
CA THR A 20 4.18 5.44 6.73
C THR A 20 4.39 6.95 6.74
N GLY A 21 5.26 7.47 5.87
CA GLY A 21 5.64 8.89 5.83
C GLY A 21 6.65 9.28 6.91
N THR A 22 7.29 8.32 7.57
CA THR A 22 8.32 8.60 8.57
C THR A 22 9.71 8.59 7.93
N PRO A 23 10.55 9.64 8.13
CA PRO A 23 11.85 9.72 7.44
C PRO A 23 12.74 8.50 7.63
N LEU A 24 12.80 7.95 8.85
CA LEU A 24 13.61 6.78 9.15
C LEU A 24 13.00 5.50 8.55
N GLY A 25 11.71 5.29 8.74
CA GLY A 25 11.03 4.07 8.29
C GLY A 25 11.05 3.94 6.77
N ASP A 26 10.68 5.00 6.09
CA ASP A 26 10.63 5.01 4.63
C ASP A 26 12.04 4.85 4.03
N LYS A 27 13.07 5.49 4.63
CA LYS A 27 14.47 5.32 4.19
C LYS A 27 14.95 3.87 4.32
N VAL A 28 14.63 3.22 5.45
CA VAL A 28 15.00 1.81 5.68
C VAL A 28 14.29 0.90 4.67
N GLU A 29 13.01 1.12 4.40
CA GLU A 29 12.25 0.35 3.41
C GLU A 29 12.86 0.52 2.01
N LEU A 30 13.11 1.75 1.56
CA LEU A 30 13.70 2.03 0.25
C LEU A 30 15.09 1.40 0.09
N ASN A 31 15.94 1.48 1.12
CA ASN A 31 17.28 0.86 1.09
C ASN A 31 17.18 -0.68 1.04
N SER A 32 16.20 -1.26 1.74
CA SER A 32 15.96 -2.70 1.69
C SER A 32 15.51 -3.13 0.29
N MET A 33 14.61 -2.36 -0.33
CA MET A 33 14.16 -2.60 -1.70
C MET A 33 15.33 -2.47 -2.69
N GLU A 34 16.16 -1.44 -2.57
CA GLU A 34 17.36 -1.26 -3.40
C GLU A 34 18.31 -2.46 -3.29
N THR A 35 18.59 -2.90 -2.05
CA THR A 35 19.45 -4.05 -1.81
C THR A 35 18.89 -5.33 -2.43
N PHE A 36 17.57 -5.49 -2.43
CA PHE A 36 16.93 -6.68 -2.97
C PHE A 36 16.76 -6.59 -4.49
N PHE A 37 16.06 -5.57 -4.99
CA PHE A 37 15.77 -5.43 -6.42
C PHE A 37 17.00 -5.09 -7.26
N GLY A 38 17.96 -4.33 -6.70
CA GLY A 38 19.19 -3.99 -7.38
C GLY A 38 20.06 -5.19 -7.74
N LYS A 39 20.01 -6.27 -6.93
CA LYS A 39 20.71 -7.55 -7.26
C LYS A 39 20.14 -8.23 -8.51
N HIS A 40 18.93 -7.86 -8.90
CA HIS A 40 18.21 -8.44 -10.02
C HIS A 40 17.96 -7.44 -11.16
N ASP A 41 18.59 -6.25 -11.10
CA ASP A 41 18.37 -5.14 -12.05
C ASP A 41 16.88 -4.81 -12.25
N ALA A 42 16.09 -4.97 -11.20
CA ALA A 42 14.64 -4.77 -11.22
C ALA A 42 14.28 -3.37 -10.68
N LYS A 43 13.38 -2.68 -11.37
CA LYS A 43 12.91 -1.32 -11.01
C LYS A 43 11.38 -1.25 -11.04
N PRO A 44 10.71 -1.91 -10.09
CA PRO A 44 9.25 -1.87 -10.03
C PRO A 44 8.76 -0.45 -9.74
N LYS A 45 7.58 -0.09 -10.23
CA LYS A 45 6.86 1.09 -9.75
C LYS A 45 6.49 0.90 -8.28
N ILE A 46 6.46 1.98 -7.51
CA ILE A 46 6.18 1.95 -6.08
C ILE A 46 5.10 2.94 -5.69
N GLY A 47 4.41 2.68 -4.60
CA GLY A 47 3.43 3.60 -4.04
C GLY A 47 2.87 3.11 -2.71
N SER A 48 1.95 3.89 -2.12
CA SER A 48 1.29 3.53 -0.88
C SER A 48 -0.13 4.06 -0.80
N VAL A 49 -1.07 3.17 -0.48
CA VAL A 49 -2.48 3.51 -0.22
C VAL A 49 -2.65 4.42 1.00
N LYS A 50 -1.67 4.44 1.90
CA LYS A 50 -1.71 5.27 3.10
C LYS A 50 -1.76 6.76 2.78
N SER A 51 -1.26 7.16 1.61
CA SER A 51 -1.39 8.53 1.14
C SER A 51 -2.83 8.96 0.92
N ASN A 52 -3.73 8.02 0.60
CA ASN A 52 -5.15 8.26 0.35
C ASN A 52 -6.02 8.06 1.60
N LEU A 53 -5.72 7.02 2.39
CA LEU A 53 -6.61 6.54 3.47
C LEU A 53 -6.03 6.71 4.87
N GLY A 54 -4.76 7.16 4.98
CA GLY A 54 -4.04 7.17 6.25
C GLY A 54 -3.57 5.78 6.69
N HIS A 55 -2.99 5.71 7.88
CA HIS A 55 -2.51 4.46 8.45
C HIS A 55 -3.63 3.72 9.16
N MET A 56 -4.17 2.71 8.53
CA MET A 56 -5.29 1.92 9.04
C MET A 56 -4.89 0.92 10.14
N LEU A 57 -3.77 1.13 10.81
CA LEU A 57 -3.24 0.28 11.90
C LEU A 57 -3.17 -1.20 11.48
N THR A 58 -3.85 -2.08 12.19
CA THR A 58 -3.88 -3.53 11.92
C THR A 58 -4.51 -3.89 10.56
N ALA A 59 -5.34 -3.01 10.01
CA ALA A 59 -5.94 -3.19 8.68
C ALA A 59 -5.09 -2.65 7.52
N ALA A 60 -3.94 -2.01 7.79
CA ALA A 60 -3.14 -1.35 6.76
C ALA A 60 -2.69 -2.30 5.62
N GLY A 61 -2.31 -3.53 5.97
CA GLY A 61 -1.95 -4.55 4.99
C GLY A 61 -3.13 -4.93 4.08
N MET A 62 -4.33 -5.03 4.63
CA MET A 62 -5.55 -5.33 3.85
C MET A 62 -5.91 -4.20 2.89
N GLY A 63 -5.73 -2.94 3.30
CA GLY A 63 -5.92 -1.79 2.40
C GLY A 63 -4.95 -1.82 1.22
N GLY A 64 -3.68 -2.12 1.46
CA GLY A 64 -2.68 -2.31 0.40
C GLY A 64 -3.02 -3.47 -0.53
N MET A 65 -3.44 -4.62 0.02
CA MET A 65 -3.90 -5.77 -0.77
C MET A 65 -5.09 -5.41 -1.66
N THR A 66 -6.09 -4.74 -1.10
CA THR A 66 -7.28 -4.32 -1.85
C THR A 66 -6.92 -3.39 -3.01
N LYS A 67 -6.05 -2.40 -2.76
CA LYS A 67 -5.54 -1.51 -3.83
C LYS A 67 -4.85 -2.30 -4.93
N VAL A 68 -3.93 -3.21 -4.59
CA VAL A 68 -3.20 -4.01 -5.56
C VAL A 68 -4.14 -4.87 -6.40
N ILE A 69 -5.10 -5.58 -5.78
CA ILE A 69 -6.06 -6.43 -6.48
C ILE A 69 -6.90 -5.60 -7.46
N LEU A 70 -7.40 -4.44 -7.02
CA LEU A 70 -8.16 -3.53 -7.88
C LEU A 70 -7.31 -2.98 -9.03
N ALA A 71 -6.08 -2.55 -8.75
CA ALA A 71 -5.16 -2.05 -9.76
C ALA A 71 -4.84 -3.11 -10.83
N MET A 72 -4.59 -4.35 -10.41
CA MET A 72 -4.37 -5.49 -11.32
C MET A 72 -5.62 -5.79 -12.15
N LYS A 73 -6.81 -5.78 -11.52
CA LYS A 73 -8.10 -6.02 -12.18
C LYS A 73 -8.36 -4.99 -13.27
N HIS A 74 -8.13 -3.72 -12.98
CA HIS A 74 -8.41 -2.62 -13.92
C HIS A 74 -7.24 -2.30 -14.85
N GLY A 75 -6.06 -2.88 -14.64
CA GLY A 75 -4.88 -2.62 -15.46
C GLY A 75 -4.30 -1.21 -15.30
N MET A 76 -4.58 -0.57 -14.18
CA MET A 76 -4.19 0.80 -13.85
C MET A 76 -3.58 0.85 -12.44
N ILE A 77 -2.54 1.64 -12.27
CA ILE A 77 -1.95 1.90 -10.94
C ILE A 77 -2.37 3.30 -10.51
N PRO A 78 -3.10 3.43 -9.38
CA PRO A 78 -3.52 4.73 -8.87
C PRO A 78 -2.35 5.49 -8.23
N PRO A 79 -2.46 6.84 -8.10
CA PRO A 79 -1.38 7.66 -7.60
C PRO A 79 -1.14 7.51 -6.10
N THR A 80 0.09 7.73 -5.70
CA THR A 80 0.48 8.07 -4.33
C THR A 80 0.43 9.59 -4.21
N ILE A 81 -0.52 10.11 -3.44
CA ILE A 81 -0.75 11.54 -3.29
C ILE A 81 0.02 12.12 -2.09
N ASN A 82 0.02 13.46 -1.94
CA ASN A 82 0.67 14.15 -0.83
C ASN A 82 2.19 13.89 -0.72
N VAL A 83 2.86 13.70 -1.86
CA VAL A 83 4.32 13.49 -1.94
C VAL A 83 4.95 14.77 -2.45
N GLU A 84 5.28 15.69 -1.53
CA GLU A 84 5.92 16.97 -1.85
C GLU A 84 7.44 16.81 -2.04
N SER A 85 8.07 16.09 -1.11
CA SER A 85 9.51 15.85 -1.11
C SER A 85 9.79 14.35 -1.10
N PRO A 86 9.76 13.70 -2.29
CA PRO A 86 9.94 12.26 -2.38
C PRO A 86 11.35 11.86 -1.91
N MET A 87 11.38 10.76 -1.14
CA MET A 87 12.63 10.18 -0.67
C MET A 87 13.15 9.17 -1.69
N GLU A 88 14.47 9.03 -1.73
CA GLU A 88 15.18 8.04 -2.55
C GLU A 88 15.98 7.10 -1.66
N SER A 89 16.36 5.94 -2.18
CA SER A 89 17.29 5.04 -1.50
C SER A 89 18.72 5.62 -1.39
N GLY A 90 19.58 4.97 -0.61
CA GLY A 90 20.93 5.50 -0.31
C GLY A 90 21.79 5.70 -1.54
N ASP A 91 21.83 4.72 -2.42
CA ASP A 91 22.62 4.73 -3.64
C ASP A 91 21.81 5.18 -4.87
N GLY A 92 20.53 5.59 -4.66
CA GLY A 92 19.64 6.10 -5.71
C GLY A 92 19.07 5.03 -6.65
N GLY A 93 19.23 3.76 -6.32
CA GLY A 93 18.70 2.64 -7.12
C GLY A 93 17.17 2.59 -7.10
N ILE A 94 16.55 3.00 -5.99
CA ILE A 94 15.11 3.29 -5.91
C ILE A 94 14.96 4.81 -5.87
N SER A 95 14.71 5.38 -7.03
CA SER A 95 14.61 6.81 -7.25
C SER A 95 13.16 7.30 -7.22
N SER A 96 13.00 8.60 -7.08
CA SER A 96 11.68 9.25 -6.94
C SER A 96 10.77 9.12 -8.15
N ASP A 97 11.32 8.85 -9.33
CA ASP A 97 10.56 8.60 -10.58
C ASP A 97 9.86 7.23 -10.61
N LEU A 98 10.24 6.32 -9.72
CA LEU A 98 9.54 5.06 -9.54
C LEU A 98 8.23 5.23 -8.75
N ILE A 99 8.09 6.31 -7.98
CA ILE A 99 6.85 6.61 -7.25
C ILE A 99 5.77 7.01 -8.24
N VAL A 100 4.67 6.26 -8.25
CA VAL A 100 3.51 6.60 -9.07
C VAL A 100 2.80 7.79 -8.44
N ARG A 101 2.92 8.98 -9.02
CA ARG A 101 2.29 10.23 -8.56
C ARG A 101 1.10 10.66 -9.40
N GLU A 102 0.90 10.02 -10.55
CA GLU A 102 -0.26 10.18 -11.41
C GLU A 102 -0.75 8.80 -11.81
N THR A 103 -2.06 8.64 -12.03
CA THR A 103 -2.62 7.38 -12.49
C THR A 103 -1.92 6.95 -13.78
N CYS A 104 -1.40 5.76 -13.82
CA CYS A 104 -0.75 5.21 -15.00
C CYS A 104 -1.27 3.82 -15.34
N SER A 105 -1.17 3.45 -16.62
CA SER A 105 -1.42 2.08 -17.06
C SER A 105 -0.44 1.12 -16.40
N TRP A 106 -0.85 -0.11 -16.22
CA TRP A 106 0.04 -1.17 -15.74
C TRP A 106 1.30 -1.25 -16.63
N PRO A 107 2.54 -1.26 -16.05
CA PRO A 107 3.78 -1.01 -16.81
C PRO A 107 4.03 -1.96 -17.97
N HIS A 108 3.61 -3.19 -17.83
CA HIS A 108 3.77 -4.18 -18.86
C HIS A 108 2.40 -4.73 -19.26
N GLN A 109 2.08 -4.67 -20.56
CA GLN A 109 0.88 -5.31 -21.13
C GLN A 109 1.07 -6.83 -21.22
N ARG A 110 1.60 -7.45 -20.16
CA ARG A 110 1.70 -8.89 -20.04
C ARG A 110 0.34 -9.45 -19.64
N GLU A 111 0.02 -10.66 -20.09
CA GLU A 111 -1.14 -11.38 -19.60
C GLU A 111 -1.05 -11.60 -18.08
N GLN A 112 0.17 -11.90 -17.59
CA GLN A 112 0.47 -12.01 -16.15
C GLN A 112 0.96 -10.68 -15.61
N LYS A 113 0.30 -10.21 -14.57
CA LYS A 113 0.67 -9.03 -13.79
C LYS A 113 1.17 -9.48 -12.44
N HIS A 114 2.32 -8.96 -12.02
CA HIS A 114 2.89 -9.29 -10.71
C HIS A 114 3.04 -8.04 -9.86
N SER A 115 2.62 -8.17 -8.62
CA SER A 115 2.76 -7.09 -7.65
C SER A 115 3.08 -7.64 -6.27
N THR A 116 3.53 -6.75 -5.38
CA THR A 116 3.78 -7.12 -3.99
C THR A 116 3.19 -6.10 -3.03
N VAL A 117 2.94 -6.55 -1.81
CA VAL A 117 2.49 -5.71 -0.70
C VAL A 117 3.43 -5.92 0.48
N SER A 118 3.99 -4.85 1.00
CA SER A 118 4.78 -4.83 2.23
C SER A 118 3.95 -4.30 3.40
N ALA A 119 3.95 -5.00 4.51
CA ALA A 119 3.32 -4.57 5.75
C ALA A 119 4.24 -4.85 6.92
N PHE A 120 4.66 -3.80 7.61
CA PHE A 120 5.59 -3.90 8.73
C PHE A 120 4.91 -3.51 10.01
N GLY A 121 4.94 -4.39 11.00
CA GLY A 121 4.35 -4.20 12.31
C GLY A 121 5.39 -3.92 13.39
N PHE A 122 4.95 -3.29 14.48
CA PHE A 122 5.79 -3.09 15.64
C PHE A 122 6.32 -4.43 16.18
N GLY A 123 7.57 -4.43 16.63
CA GLY A 123 8.21 -5.64 17.16
C GLY A 123 8.70 -6.63 16.10
N GLY A 124 8.72 -6.22 14.82
CA GLY A 124 9.27 -7.04 13.74
C GLY A 124 8.28 -8.04 13.13
N THR A 125 6.99 -7.91 13.41
CA THR A 125 5.95 -8.69 12.73
C THR A 125 5.76 -8.14 11.32
N ASN A 126 6.57 -8.62 10.37
CA ASN A 126 6.58 -8.15 9.00
C ASN A 126 5.97 -9.20 8.07
N ALA A 127 5.24 -8.72 7.08
CA ALA A 127 4.70 -9.53 6.00
C ALA A 127 5.06 -8.91 4.64
N HIS A 128 5.40 -9.77 3.68
CA HIS A 128 5.60 -9.41 2.29
C HIS A 128 4.89 -10.45 1.43
N LEU A 129 3.87 -10.01 0.71
CA LEU A 129 3.00 -10.87 -0.08
C LEU A 129 3.21 -10.60 -1.57
N LEU A 130 3.22 -11.67 -2.36
CA LEU A 130 3.26 -11.60 -3.81
C LEU A 130 1.86 -11.88 -4.38
N PHE A 131 1.48 -11.12 -5.39
CA PHE A 131 0.23 -11.26 -6.13
C PHE A 131 0.54 -11.53 -7.59
N ASP A 132 -0.10 -12.55 -8.11
CA ASP A 132 -0.07 -12.91 -9.51
C ASP A 132 -1.50 -12.92 -10.06
N ARG A 133 -1.73 -12.21 -11.16
CA ARG A 133 -2.97 -12.33 -11.90
C ARG A 133 -2.79 -13.34 -13.02
N LEU A 134 -3.35 -14.51 -12.83
CA LEU A 134 -3.46 -15.49 -13.88
C LEU A 134 -4.59 -15.11 -14.86
N PRO A 135 -4.45 -15.46 -16.15
CA PRO A 135 -5.56 -15.41 -17.09
C PRO A 135 -6.75 -16.22 -16.57
N ASP A 136 -7.97 -15.74 -16.79
CA ASP A 136 -9.20 -16.35 -16.25
C ASP A 136 -9.34 -17.84 -16.58
N GLU A 137 -8.81 -18.26 -17.73
CA GLU A 137 -8.81 -19.67 -18.14
C GLU A 137 -7.86 -20.57 -17.33
N THR A 138 -6.85 -20.00 -16.67
CA THR A 138 -5.83 -20.75 -15.92
C THR A 138 -6.32 -21.14 -14.53
N LEU A 139 -7.29 -20.42 -13.98
CA LEU A 139 -7.88 -20.70 -12.67
C LEU A 139 -8.57 -22.06 -12.58
N LEU A 140 -8.95 -22.65 -13.73
CA LEU A 140 -9.65 -23.93 -13.80
C LEU A 140 -8.73 -25.15 -13.78
N LYS A 141 -7.39 -24.96 -13.87
CA LYS A 141 -6.41 -26.06 -13.99
C LYS A 141 -5.51 -26.27 -12.76
N ALA A 142 -5.82 -25.62 -11.63
CA ALA A 142 -5.02 -25.81 -10.43
C ALA A 142 -5.13 -27.27 -9.93
N GLU A 143 -3.99 -27.95 -9.81
CA GLU A 143 -3.93 -29.28 -9.21
C GLU A 143 -4.52 -29.29 -7.80
N LYS A 144 -5.18 -30.40 -7.45
CA LYS A 144 -5.78 -30.60 -6.12
C LYS A 144 -4.69 -30.56 -5.04
N SER A 145 -4.57 -29.44 -4.35
CA SER A 145 -3.85 -29.36 -3.09
C SER A 145 -4.69 -30.05 -2.00
N GLU A 146 -4.06 -30.82 -1.13
CA GLU A 146 -4.72 -31.42 0.04
C GLU A 146 -5.14 -30.37 1.10
N LEU A 147 -4.65 -29.13 0.98
CA LEU A 147 -5.05 -28.03 1.82
C LEU A 147 -6.44 -27.52 1.43
N PRO A 148 -7.29 -27.13 2.39
CA PRO A 148 -8.59 -26.55 2.09
C PRO A 148 -8.40 -25.31 1.24
N ARG A 149 -8.99 -25.31 0.05
CA ARG A 149 -8.95 -24.18 -0.87
C ARG A 149 -9.84 -23.08 -0.33
N MET A 150 -9.28 -21.90 -0.08
CA MET A 150 -10.04 -20.69 0.19
C MET A 150 -10.21 -19.92 -1.11
N ALA A 151 -11.44 -19.55 -1.44
CA ALA A 151 -11.76 -18.67 -2.54
C ALA A 151 -12.35 -17.37 -2.00
N ILE A 152 -11.89 -16.23 -2.50
CA ILE A 152 -12.54 -14.95 -2.24
C ILE A 152 -13.78 -14.89 -3.16
N LEU A 153 -14.95 -15.13 -2.58
CA LEU A 153 -16.24 -15.12 -3.31
C LEU A 153 -16.81 -13.71 -3.45
N GLY A 154 -16.36 -12.79 -2.62
CA GLY A 154 -16.76 -11.40 -2.66
C GLY A 154 -15.86 -10.58 -1.74
N MET A 155 -15.73 -9.31 -2.04
CA MET A 155 -15.04 -8.33 -1.21
C MET A 155 -15.93 -7.13 -1.03
N ASP A 156 -15.99 -6.63 0.18
CA ASP A 156 -16.64 -5.37 0.51
C ASP A 156 -16.00 -4.77 1.77
N GLY A 157 -16.23 -3.50 2.04
CA GLY A 157 -15.68 -2.87 3.23
C GLY A 157 -16.02 -1.39 3.36
N ILE A 158 -15.74 -0.87 4.55
CA ILE A 158 -15.82 0.55 4.86
C ILE A 158 -14.40 1.05 5.13
N PHE A 159 -13.95 2.01 4.31
CA PHE A 159 -12.59 2.57 4.35
C PHE A 159 -12.68 4.09 4.58
N GLY A 160 -12.71 4.51 5.85
CA GLY A 160 -13.00 5.89 6.18
C GLY A 160 -14.40 6.30 5.70
N PRO A 161 -14.54 7.33 4.86
CA PRO A 161 -15.84 7.72 4.29
C PRO A 161 -16.28 6.84 3.11
N CYS A 162 -15.38 6.01 2.56
CA CYS A 162 -15.71 5.13 1.44
C CYS A 162 -16.56 3.95 1.90
N ASN A 163 -17.78 3.83 1.40
CA ASN A 163 -18.69 2.72 1.65
C ASN A 163 -18.76 1.84 0.40
N GLY A 164 -18.16 0.66 0.48
CA GLY A 164 -18.06 -0.28 -0.62
C GLY A 164 -16.80 -0.06 -1.50
N LEU A 165 -16.54 -1.05 -2.36
CA LEU A 165 -15.35 -1.08 -3.21
C LEU A 165 -15.39 -0.05 -4.34
N ASP A 166 -16.57 0.29 -4.86
CA ASP A 166 -16.70 1.27 -5.94
C ASP A 166 -16.27 2.66 -5.46
N SER A 167 -16.73 3.08 -4.26
CA SER A 167 -16.31 4.33 -3.65
C SER A 167 -14.79 4.35 -3.33
N LEU A 168 -14.26 3.23 -2.90
CA LEU A 168 -12.82 3.08 -2.69
C LEU A 168 -12.03 3.18 -4.00
N TYR A 169 -12.53 2.54 -5.07
CA TYR A 169 -11.94 2.61 -6.39
C TYR A 169 -11.88 4.06 -6.90
N GLU A 170 -12.99 4.78 -6.85
CA GLU A 170 -13.06 6.20 -7.24
C GLU A 170 -12.06 7.05 -6.46
N THR A 171 -11.99 6.85 -5.13
CA THR A 171 -11.02 7.55 -4.27
C THR A 171 -9.58 7.36 -4.74
N PHE A 172 -9.22 6.15 -5.13
CA PHE A 172 -7.85 5.85 -5.58
C PHE A 172 -7.55 6.51 -6.93
N PHE A 173 -8.42 6.32 -7.91
CA PHE A 173 -8.15 6.77 -9.28
C PHE A 173 -8.33 8.27 -9.47
N GLU A 174 -9.16 8.91 -8.66
CA GLU A 174 -9.27 10.37 -8.64
C GLU A 174 -8.21 11.06 -7.75
N GLY A 175 -7.40 10.28 -7.04
CA GLY A 175 -6.36 10.82 -6.14
C GLY A 175 -6.94 11.61 -4.96
N LYS A 176 -8.16 11.29 -4.53
CA LYS A 176 -8.80 11.97 -3.39
C LYS A 176 -8.11 11.62 -2.08
N SER A 177 -7.89 12.62 -1.24
CA SER A 177 -7.49 12.42 0.15
C SER A 177 -8.74 12.42 1.04
N HIS A 178 -8.82 11.41 1.89
CA HIS A 178 -9.83 11.32 2.95
C HIS A 178 -9.19 11.45 4.34
N THR A 179 -8.02 12.07 4.39
CA THR A 179 -7.40 12.43 5.66
C THR A 179 -8.05 13.73 6.14
N GLU A 180 -8.88 13.62 7.14
CA GLU A 180 -9.60 14.73 7.75
C GLU A 180 -9.25 14.86 9.23
N PRO A 181 -9.36 16.06 9.80
CA PRO A 181 -9.25 16.25 11.25
C PRO A 181 -10.23 15.37 12.00
N LEU A 182 -9.81 14.87 13.16
CA LEU A 182 -10.67 14.00 13.96
C LEU A 182 -11.93 14.76 14.41
N PRO A 183 -13.15 14.26 14.12
CA PRO A 183 -14.38 14.94 14.52
C PRO A 183 -14.39 15.20 16.03
N LEU A 184 -14.79 16.42 16.46
CA LEU A 184 -14.81 16.84 17.87
C LEU A 184 -15.52 15.83 18.79
N LYS A 185 -16.60 15.19 18.32
CA LYS A 185 -17.29 14.15 19.06
C LYS A 185 -16.41 12.94 19.43
N ARG A 186 -15.32 12.72 18.72
CA ARG A 186 -14.35 11.65 19.00
C ARG A 186 -13.38 12.00 20.11
N TRP A 187 -13.11 13.27 20.31
CA TRP A 187 -12.23 13.77 21.37
C TRP A 187 -12.88 13.68 22.76
N LYS A 188 -14.22 13.59 22.84
CA LYS A 188 -14.97 13.46 24.11
C LYS A 188 -14.64 14.55 25.15
N GLY A 189 -14.26 15.74 24.69
CA GLY A 189 -13.89 16.87 25.54
C GLY A 189 -12.40 16.94 25.91
N PHE A 190 -11.58 15.97 25.52
CA PHE A 190 -10.12 16.03 25.79
C PHE A 190 -9.45 17.23 25.14
N GLU A 191 -9.97 17.71 24.02
CA GLU A 191 -9.49 18.93 23.34
C GLU A 191 -9.63 20.19 24.17
N GLN A 192 -10.46 20.17 25.23
CA GLN A 192 -10.69 21.28 26.15
C GLN A 192 -9.90 21.13 27.44
N ASP A 193 -9.30 19.99 27.70
CA ASP A 193 -8.51 19.70 28.88
C ASP A 193 -7.06 20.22 28.69
N THR A 194 -6.87 21.48 29.01
CA THR A 194 -5.58 22.16 28.85
C THR A 194 -4.47 21.57 29.72
N GLU A 195 -4.81 21.00 30.90
CA GLU A 195 -3.85 20.36 31.78
C GLU A 195 -3.36 19.04 31.16
N LEU A 196 -4.26 18.22 30.68
CA LEU A 196 -3.94 16.95 29.98
C LEU A 196 -3.12 17.20 28.72
N LEU A 197 -3.54 18.16 27.89
CA LEU A 197 -2.82 18.51 26.66
C LEU A 197 -1.38 18.99 26.97
N SER A 198 -1.23 19.86 27.96
CA SER A 198 0.08 20.36 28.38
C SER A 198 1.01 19.24 28.88
N LYS A 199 0.46 18.29 29.65
CA LYS A 199 1.20 17.12 30.15
C LYS A 199 1.82 16.26 29.04
N TYR A 200 1.15 16.17 27.87
CA TYR A 200 1.62 15.43 26.71
C TYR A 200 2.28 16.32 25.64
N GLY A 201 2.53 17.59 25.92
CA GLY A 201 3.13 18.54 24.97
C GLY A 201 2.25 18.83 23.75
N LEU A 202 0.94 18.59 23.86
CA LEU A 202 -0.03 18.82 22.81
C LEU A 202 -0.68 20.21 22.97
N LYS A 203 -1.06 20.81 21.84
CA LYS A 203 -1.86 22.05 21.82
C LYS A 203 -3.15 21.77 21.09
N THR A 204 -4.23 22.44 21.45
CA THR A 204 -5.53 22.31 20.78
C THR A 204 -5.41 22.52 19.26
N GLU A 205 -4.53 23.43 18.84
CA GLU A 205 -4.25 23.76 17.45
C GLU A 205 -3.53 22.62 16.67
N THR A 206 -2.89 21.71 17.38
CA THR A 206 -2.12 20.58 16.81
C THR A 206 -2.88 19.25 16.84
N LEU A 207 -4.14 19.25 17.29
CA LEU A 207 -4.99 18.08 17.36
C LEU A 207 -5.74 17.78 16.03
N ASN A 208 -5.38 18.48 14.94
CA ASN A 208 -5.98 18.33 13.62
C ASN A 208 -5.10 17.51 12.69
#